data_61ed652724186c32791ed9235b04e3a2
#
_entry.id   61ed652724186c32791ed9235b04e3a2
#
_cell.length_a   1.000
_cell.length_b   1.000
_cell.length_c   1.000
_cell.angle_alpha   90.00
_cell.angle_beta   90.00
_cell.angle_gamma   90.00
#
_symmetry.space_group_name_H-M   'P 1'
#
loop_
_entity.id
_entity.type
_entity.pdbx_description
1 polymer ?
#
loop_
_entity_poly.entity_id
_entity_poly.type
_entity_poly.pdbx_seq_one_letter_code
_entity_poly.pdbx_strand_id
1 'polypeptide(L)'
;MTDVSDFIDVSDPAALEDAVARAREVLADRGCVVLPTDTVYGIGADAFSPLAVAVLLAAKGRGRTMPPPVLIADRRVMAGLAYDVPEEAEALAERFWPGALTLILKSQPTLTWDLGETRGTVALRVPDDAVARELLYAVGPMAVSSANRTGMDAATTADAARSMLGESVALYLDAGPRESRDPSTIVDCTVTPFRVARQGSVPLEELRAVVPDLLAEGEEPPVAADRIAAEDAAAARPADGEA
;
A
#
# COMPACT_ATOMS: atom_id res chain seq x y z
N MET A 1 -25.36 -13.40 21.00
CA MET A 1 -25.49 -12.09 20.37
C MET A 1 -24.90 -12.24 18.99
N THR A 2 -25.73 -12.22 17.97
CA THR A 2 -25.26 -12.19 16.57
C THR A 2 -24.65 -10.83 16.34
N ASP A 3 -23.32 -10.76 16.33
CA ASP A 3 -22.58 -9.57 15.95
C ASP A 3 -22.78 -9.39 14.44
N VAL A 4 -23.75 -8.56 14.08
CA VAL A 4 -24.05 -8.25 12.67
C VAL A 4 -23.04 -7.21 12.25
N SER A 5 -22.18 -7.56 11.29
CA SER A 5 -21.25 -6.59 10.69
C SER A 5 -22.02 -5.36 10.20
N ASP A 6 -21.58 -4.18 10.62
CA ASP A 6 -22.16 -2.92 10.16
C ASP A 6 -21.81 -2.68 8.69
N PHE A 7 -22.77 -2.16 7.93
CA PHE A 7 -22.58 -1.80 6.52
C PHE A 7 -23.06 -0.36 6.33
N ILE A 8 -22.16 0.56 6.02
CA ILE A 8 -22.44 1.99 5.93
C ILE A 8 -22.14 2.49 4.53
N ASP A 9 -23.15 3.08 3.88
CA ASP A 9 -22.99 3.80 2.61
C ASP A 9 -22.31 5.15 2.90
N VAL A 10 -21.10 5.32 2.38
CA VAL A 10 -20.28 6.54 2.48
C VAL A 10 -20.17 7.30 1.16
N SER A 11 -21.02 6.99 0.19
CA SER A 11 -21.18 7.79 -1.03
C SER A 11 -21.79 9.15 -0.75
N ASP A 12 -22.59 9.27 0.33
CA ASP A 12 -23.07 10.54 0.85
C ASP A 12 -22.03 11.14 1.82
N PRO A 13 -21.46 12.32 1.51
CA PRO A 13 -20.52 12.99 2.41
C PRO A 13 -21.08 13.27 3.81
N ALA A 14 -22.40 13.39 3.96
CA ALA A 14 -23.04 13.61 5.27
C ALA A 14 -22.91 12.38 6.19
N ALA A 15 -22.79 11.17 5.63
CA ALA A 15 -22.62 9.94 6.40
C ALA A 15 -21.15 9.68 6.79
N LEU A 16 -20.19 10.38 6.17
CA LEU A 16 -18.77 10.09 6.30
C LEU A 16 -18.24 10.32 7.73
N GLU A 17 -18.67 11.39 8.39
CA GLU A 17 -18.25 11.72 9.76
C GLU A 17 -18.65 10.61 10.75
N ASP A 18 -19.91 10.18 10.70
CA ASP A 18 -20.42 9.09 11.54
C ASP A 18 -19.74 7.76 11.23
N ALA A 19 -19.50 7.48 9.94
CA ALA A 19 -18.80 6.29 9.48
C ALA A 19 -17.36 6.24 9.99
N VAL A 20 -16.64 7.36 9.95
CA VAL A 20 -15.28 7.49 10.49
C VAL A 20 -15.27 7.33 12.00
N ALA A 21 -16.25 7.93 12.71
CA ALA A 21 -16.39 7.76 14.16
C ALA A 21 -16.61 6.28 14.52
N ARG A 22 -17.50 5.59 13.80
CA ARG A 22 -17.74 4.16 13.98
C ARG A 22 -16.51 3.30 13.65
N ALA A 23 -15.79 3.62 12.58
CA ALA A 23 -14.54 2.93 12.23
C ALA A 23 -13.48 3.08 13.32
N ARG A 24 -13.35 4.25 13.95
CA ARG A 24 -12.44 4.45 15.09
C ARG A 24 -12.77 3.53 16.27
N GLU A 25 -14.05 3.36 16.60
CA GLU A 25 -14.47 2.44 17.67
C GLU A 25 -14.08 1.00 17.35
N VAL A 26 -14.39 0.54 16.12
CA VAL A 26 -14.03 -0.81 15.65
C VAL A 26 -12.54 -1.05 15.73
N LEU A 27 -11.73 -0.10 15.24
CA LEU A 27 -10.26 -0.23 15.22
C LEU A 27 -9.67 -0.18 16.65
N ALA A 28 -10.23 0.64 17.54
CA ALA A 28 -9.84 0.69 18.96
C ALA A 28 -10.12 -0.64 19.69
N ASP A 29 -11.18 -1.35 19.28
CA ASP A 29 -11.52 -2.69 19.77
C ASP A 29 -10.76 -3.80 19.03
N ARG A 30 -9.76 -3.46 18.24
CA ARG A 30 -8.92 -4.38 17.45
C ARG A 30 -9.68 -5.14 16.35
N GLY A 31 -10.84 -4.63 15.93
CA GLY A 31 -11.61 -5.13 14.81
C GLY A 31 -10.99 -4.73 13.47
N CYS A 32 -11.51 -5.32 12.40
CA CYS A 32 -11.17 -4.97 11.03
C CYS A 32 -12.28 -4.14 10.38
N VAL A 33 -11.88 -3.22 9.51
CA VAL A 33 -12.76 -2.39 8.69
C VAL A 33 -12.47 -2.65 7.23
N VAL A 34 -13.50 -2.82 6.39
CA VAL A 34 -13.37 -2.76 4.94
C VAL A 34 -13.61 -1.33 4.49
N LEU A 35 -12.71 -0.82 3.66
CA LEU A 35 -12.70 0.55 3.17
C LEU A 35 -12.43 0.61 1.66
N PRO A 36 -13.00 1.62 0.94
CA PRO A 36 -12.69 1.86 -0.45
C PRO A 36 -11.24 2.37 -0.60
N THR A 37 -10.63 2.14 -1.76
CA THR A 37 -9.40 2.82 -2.18
C THR A 37 -9.48 3.17 -3.67
N ASP A 38 -8.51 3.91 -4.19
CA ASP A 38 -8.35 4.23 -5.61
C ASP A 38 -8.05 3.01 -6.51
N THR A 39 -7.78 1.85 -5.91
CA THR A 39 -7.55 0.58 -6.63
C THR A 39 -8.71 -0.39 -6.39
N VAL A 40 -8.66 -1.15 -5.33
CA VAL A 40 -9.63 -2.17 -4.91
C VAL A 40 -10.05 -1.90 -3.48
N TYR A 41 -11.13 -2.51 -3.00
CA TYR A 41 -11.46 -2.45 -1.57
C TYR A 41 -10.35 -3.09 -0.73
N GLY A 42 -10.04 -2.46 0.39
CA GLY A 42 -9.07 -2.93 1.38
C GLY A 42 -9.75 -3.42 2.66
N ILE A 43 -9.19 -4.45 3.30
CA ILE A 43 -9.44 -4.76 4.70
C ILE A 43 -8.31 -4.16 5.52
N GLY A 44 -8.66 -3.35 6.53
CA GLY A 44 -7.72 -2.59 7.35
C GLY A 44 -7.85 -2.87 8.83
N ALA A 45 -6.74 -2.73 9.53
CA ALA A 45 -6.62 -2.83 10.98
C ALA A 45 -5.60 -1.79 11.49
N ASP A 46 -5.62 -1.46 12.78
CA ASP A 46 -4.60 -0.61 13.39
C ASP A 46 -3.21 -1.24 13.23
N ALA A 47 -2.29 -0.53 12.55
CA ALA A 47 -0.94 -1.01 12.27
C ALA A 47 -0.10 -1.17 13.56
N PHE A 48 -0.41 -0.44 14.61
CA PHE A 48 0.29 -0.48 15.89
C PHE A 48 -0.27 -1.49 16.88
N SER A 49 -1.33 -2.22 16.51
CA SER A 49 -1.91 -3.31 17.31
C SER A 49 -1.54 -4.68 16.73
N PRO A 50 -0.56 -5.41 17.29
CA PRO A 50 -0.18 -6.75 16.80
C PRO A 50 -1.36 -7.72 16.76
N LEU A 51 -2.30 -7.59 17.70
CA LEU A 51 -3.51 -8.42 17.74
C LEU A 51 -4.47 -8.08 16.60
N ALA A 52 -4.67 -6.79 16.29
CA ALA A 52 -5.52 -6.36 15.18
C ALA A 52 -4.93 -6.82 13.83
N VAL A 53 -3.61 -6.72 13.65
CA VAL A 53 -2.93 -7.26 12.46
C VAL A 53 -3.09 -8.77 12.36
N ALA A 54 -2.99 -9.50 13.47
CA ALA A 54 -3.23 -10.95 13.47
C ALA A 54 -4.68 -11.29 13.09
N VAL A 55 -5.67 -10.53 13.56
CA VAL A 55 -7.09 -10.67 13.16
C VAL A 55 -7.26 -10.43 11.66
N LEU A 56 -6.65 -9.37 11.11
CA LEU A 56 -6.66 -9.09 9.68
C LEU A 56 -6.09 -10.26 8.86
N LEU A 57 -4.92 -10.79 9.25
CA LEU A 57 -4.28 -11.90 8.55
C LEU A 57 -5.16 -13.16 8.62
N ALA A 58 -5.76 -13.44 9.78
CA ALA A 58 -6.67 -14.58 9.98
C ALA A 58 -7.93 -14.45 9.11
N ALA A 59 -8.55 -13.25 9.06
CA ALA A 59 -9.74 -12.99 8.23
C ALA A 59 -9.49 -13.31 6.74
N LYS A 60 -8.26 -13.06 6.26
CA LYS A 60 -7.84 -13.36 4.89
C LYS A 60 -7.39 -14.81 4.68
N GLY A 61 -7.17 -15.59 5.73
CA GLY A 61 -6.45 -16.87 5.64
C GLY A 61 -5.00 -16.68 5.16
N ARG A 62 -4.33 -15.60 5.59
CA ARG A 62 -2.99 -15.20 5.15
C ARG A 62 -1.97 -15.46 6.26
N GLY A 63 -0.83 -16.04 5.89
CA GLY A 63 0.26 -16.27 6.83
C GLY A 63 1.09 -15.01 7.12
N ARG A 64 1.88 -15.04 8.20
CA ARG A 64 2.78 -13.95 8.61
C ARG A 64 3.92 -13.66 7.62
N THR A 65 4.23 -14.60 6.72
CA THR A 65 5.27 -14.46 5.68
C THR A 65 4.91 -13.47 4.58
N MET A 66 3.66 -13.02 4.55
CA MET A 66 3.17 -12.00 3.60
C MET A 66 2.60 -10.80 4.38
N PRO A 67 3.45 -9.94 4.96
CA PRO A 67 3.00 -8.80 5.75
C PRO A 67 2.13 -7.85 4.92
N PRO A 68 1.08 -7.23 5.51
CA PRO A 68 0.26 -6.24 4.83
C PRO A 68 1.04 -4.93 4.65
N PRO A 69 0.82 -4.18 3.56
CA PRO A 69 1.21 -2.78 3.48
C PRO A 69 0.55 -1.93 4.57
N VAL A 70 1.14 -0.77 4.84
CA VAL A 70 0.59 0.26 5.72
C VAL A 70 0.14 1.45 4.87
N LEU A 71 -1.15 1.76 4.92
CA LEU A 71 -1.68 2.99 4.35
C LEU A 71 -1.51 4.14 5.34
N ILE A 72 -1.13 5.29 4.81
CA ILE A 72 -0.91 6.54 5.54
C ILE A 72 -1.70 7.68 4.88
N ALA A 73 -2.14 8.64 5.68
CA ALA A 73 -2.96 9.75 5.20
C ALA A 73 -2.20 10.74 4.31
N ASP A 74 -0.90 10.89 4.56
CA ASP A 74 -0.06 11.91 3.95
C ASP A 74 1.40 11.44 3.87
N ARG A 75 2.13 11.88 2.82
CA ARG A 75 3.54 11.55 2.62
C ARG A 75 4.44 11.92 3.81
N ARG A 76 4.12 12.99 4.53
CA ARG A 76 4.89 13.44 5.71
C ARG A 76 4.95 12.40 6.83
N VAL A 77 3.98 11.50 6.90
CA VAL A 77 3.96 10.40 7.88
C VAL A 77 5.07 9.38 7.61
N MET A 78 5.53 9.26 6.35
CA MET A 78 6.60 8.32 5.95
C MET A 78 7.86 8.48 6.81
N ALA A 79 8.29 9.70 7.10
CA ALA A 79 9.49 9.98 7.89
C ALA A 79 9.44 9.43 9.33
N GLY A 80 8.23 9.22 9.88
CA GLY A 80 8.06 8.59 11.20
C GLY A 80 8.05 7.06 11.15
N LEU A 81 7.82 6.46 9.98
CA LEU A 81 7.63 5.01 9.81
C LEU A 81 8.80 4.33 9.10
N ALA A 82 9.55 5.05 8.29
CA ALA A 82 10.71 4.58 7.57
C ALA A 82 11.96 5.41 7.93
N TYR A 83 13.13 4.83 7.78
CA TYR A 83 14.42 5.51 7.97
C TYR A 83 15.34 5.26 6.78
N ASP A 84 16.35 6.12 6.62
CA ASP A 84 17.34 6.00 5.55
C ASP A 84 16.65 5.86 4.17
N VAL A 85 15.64 6.74 3.95
CA VAL A 85 14.84 6.73 2.71
C VAL A 85 15.69 7.30 1.58
N PRO A 86 15.93 6.55 0.48
CA PRO A 86 16.68 7.06 -0.66
C PRO A 86 15.96 8.24 -1.34
N GLU A 87 16.72 9.18 -1.92
CA GLU A 87 16.17 10.35 -2.64
C GLU A 87 15.24 9.92 -3.80
N GLU A 88 15.59 8.84 -4.50
CA GLU A 88 14.78 8.29 -5.59
C GLU A 88 13.43 7.73 -5.08
N ALA A 89 13.40 7.18 -3.86
CA ALA A 89 12.15 6.73 -3.26
C ALA A 89 11.27 7.91 -2.83
N GLU A 90 11.88 9.01 -2.34
CA GLU A 90 11.16 10.26 -2.08
C GLU A 90 10.60 10.86 -3.37
N ALA A 91 11.36 10.86 -4.47
CA ALA A 91 10.91 11.32 -5.77
C ALA A 91 9.73 10.49 -6.32
N LEU A 92 9.77 9.16 -6.16
CA LEU A 92 8.65 8.28 -6.49
C LEU A 92 7.41 8.61 -5.64
N ALA A 93 7.57 8.80 -4.33
CA ALA A 93 6.49 9.19 -3.43
C ALA A 93 5.91 10.56 -3.79
N GLU A 94 6.75 11.54 -4.15
CA GLU A 94 6.30 12.86 -4.57
C GLU A 94 5.49 12.83 -5.87
N ARG A 95 5.91 12.01 -6.83
CA ARG A 95 5.27 11.92 -8.15
C ARG A 95 3.96 11.13 -8.13
N PHE A 96 3.86 10.05 -7.30
CA PHE A 96 2.79 9.07 -7.38
C PHE A 96 1.90 8.99 -6.13
N TRP A 97 2.16 9.78 -5.09
CA TRP A 97 1.29 9.84 -3.92
C TRP A 97 0.58 11.20 -3.81
N PRO A 98 -0.73 11.20 -3.57
CA PRO A 98 -1.63 10.03 -3.40
C PRO A 98 -1.79 9.22 -4.69
N GLY A 99 -1.90 7.88 -4.58
CA GLY A 99 -2.14 7.03 -5.74
C GLY A 99 -1.76 5.56 -5.57
N ALA A 100 -1.70 4.85 -6.70
CA ALA A 100 -1.59 3.40 -6.77
C ALA A 100 -0.15 2.87 -6.69
N LEU A 101 0.76 3.57 -6.04
CA LEU A 101 2.14 3.14 -5.80
C LEU A 101 2.36 2.77 -4.33
N THR A 102 2.95 1.60 -4.09
CA THR A 102 3.41 1.14 -2.78
C THR A 102 4.93 1.04 -2.79
N LEU A 103 5.61 1.63 -1.80
CA LEU A 103 7.06 1.59 -1.66
C LEU A 103 7.45 0.73 -0.46
N ILE A 104 8.32 -0.27 -0.69
CA ILE A 104 8.96 -1.03 0.39
C ILE A 104 10.22 -0.26 0.81
N LEU A 105 10.28 0.11 2.08
CA LEU A 105 11.32 0.91 2.70
C LEU A 105 11.88 0.21 3.93
N LYS A 106 13.02 0.66 4.44
CA LYS A 106 13.53 0.22 5.75
C LYS A 106 12.61 0.74 6.85
N SER A 107 12.07 -0.17 7.67
CA SER A 107 11.17 0.19 8.77
C SER A 107 11.93 0.89 9.89
N GLN A 108 11.37 1.98 10.44
CA GLN A 108 11.93 2.69 11.59
C GLN A 108 12.15 1.72 12.76
N PRO A 109 13.39 1.48 13.21
CA PRO A 109 13.70 0.42 14.19
C PRO A 109 13.17 0.69 15.60
N THR A 110 12.78 1.93 15.88
CA THR A 110 12.21 2.33 17.18
C THR A 110 10.73 2.00 17.31
N LEU A 111 10.05 1.60 16.21
CA LEU A 111 8.65 1.22 16.25
C LEU A 111 8.49 -0.21 16.77
N THR A 112 7.55 -0.37 17.70
CA THR A 112 7.26 -1.67 18.35
C THR A 112 6.07 -2.40 17.73
N TRP A 113 5.74 -2.13 16.47
CA TRP A 113 4.69 -2.81 15.74
C TRP A 113 5.08 -4.24 15.30
N ASP A 114 4.07 -5.05 15.01
CA ASP A 114 4.25 -6.39 14.46
C ASP A 114 3.31 -6.60 13.27
N LEU A 115 3.84 -6.38 12.08
CA LEU A 115 3.10 -6.57 10.82
C LEU A 115 3.27 -7.98 10.22
N GLY A 116 4.00 -8.86 10.89
CA GLY A 116 4.41 -10.18 10.39
C GLY A 116 5.92 -10.24 10.10
N GLU A 117 6.33 -11.13 9.22
CA GLU A 117 7.74 -11.34 8.86
C GLU A 117 8.22 -10.27 7.86
N THR A 118 8.40 -9.03 8.34
CA THR A 118 8.79 -7.89 7.50
C THR A 118 10.28 -7.83 7.19
N ARG A 119 11.12 -8.57 7.91
CA ARG A 119 12.58 -8.56 7.77
C ARG A 119 13.18 -7.14 7.88
N GLY A 120 12.60 -6.30 8.73
CA GLY A 120 13.06 -4.93 8.94
C GLY A 120 12.59 -3.94 7.87
N THR A 121 11.59 -4.29 7.07
CA THR A 121 11.01 -3.41 6.04
C THR A 121 9.56 -3.04 6.37
N VAL A 122 9.06 -2.01 5.70
CA VAL A 122 7.65 -1.63 5.71
C VAL A 122 7.23 -1.22 4.29
N ALA A 123 6.06 -1.65 3.86
CA ALA A 123 5.47 -1.22 2.60
C ALA A 123 4.49 -0.07 2.88
N LEU A 124 4.75 1.13 2.36
CA LEU A 124 3.95 2.33 2.59
C LEU A 124 3.21 2.77 1.33
N ARG A 125 2.00 3.33 1.50
CA ARG A 125 1.23 3.95 0.42
C ARG A 125 0.33 5.05 0.97
N VAL A 126 0.16 6.13 0.21
CA VAL A 126 -0.92 7.13 0.38
C VAL A 126 -1.98 6.85 -0.68
N PRO A 127 -3.19 6.38 -0.34
CA PRO A 127 -4.24 6.12 -1.32
C PRO A 127 -4.84 7.42 -1.86
N ASP A 128 -5.26 7.43 -3.14
CA ASP A 128 -6.00 8.55 -3.74
C ASP A 128 -7.51 8.30 -3.66
N ASP A 129 -8.01 8.13 -2.46
CA ASP A 129 -9.43 7.98 -2.15
C ASP A 129 -9.78 8.85 -0.94
N ALA A 130 -10.82 9.67 -1.09
CA ALA A 130 -11.19 10.65 -0.06
C ALA A 130 -11.65 9.99 1.25
N VAL A 131 -12.44 8.91 1.17
CA VAL A 131 -12.93 8.16 2.34
C VAL A 131 -11.77 7.50 3.07
N ALA A 132 -10.87 6.82 2.32
CA ALA A 132 -9.70 6.20 2.91
C ALA A 132 -8.81 7.23 3.61
N ARG A 133 -8.55 8.37 2.98
CA ARG A 133 -7.68 9.41 3.55
C ARG A 133 -8.30 10.07 4.79
N GLU A 134 -9.61 10.36 4.76
CA GLU A 134 -10.31 10.89 5.93
C GLU A 134 -10.22 9.93 7.13
N LEU A 135 -10.45 8.64 6.88
CA LEU A 135 -10.27 7.62 7.90
C LEU A 135 -8.83 7.60 8.44
N LEU A 136 -7.82 7.59 7.54
CA LEU A 136 -6.41 7.57 7.92
C LEU A 136 -5.98 8.83 8.69
N TYR A 137 -6.55 10.01 8.39
CA TYR A 137 -6.34 11.21 9.21
C TYR A 137 -6.92 11.08 10.62
N ALA A 138 -8.05 10.40 10.74
CA ALA A 138 -8.74 10.23 12.02
C ALA A 138 -8.11 9.17 12.93
N VAL A 139 -7.56 8.08 12.36
CA VAL A 139 -7.09 6.90 13.12
C VAL A 139 -5.59 6.67 13.06
N GLY A 140 -4.88 7.32 12.13
CA GLY A 140 -3.46 7.10 11.89
C GLY A 140 -3.17 5.95 10.90
N PRO A 141 -1.91 5.46 10.86
CA PRO A 141 -1.49 4.40 9.95
C PRO A 141 -2.25 3.10 10.15
N MET A 142 -2.74 2.53 9.06
CA MET A 142 -3.48 1.26 9.06
C MET A 142 -2.73 0.19 8.27
N ALA A 143 -2.62 -1.02 8.82
CA ALA A 143 -2.25 -2.20 8.06
C ALA A 143 -3.42 -2.57 7.15
N VAL A 144 -3.23 -2.55 5.84
CA VAL A 144 -4.31 -2.76 4.87
C VAL A 144 -3.88 -3.75 3.80
N SER A 145 -4.76 -4.67 3.45
CA SER A 145 -4.59 -5.59 2.33
C SER A 145 -5.87 -5.60 1.49
N SER A 146 -5.84 -6.10 0.24
CA SER A 146 -7.06 -6.25 -0.56
C SER A 146 -8.15 -7.03 0.19
N ALA A 147 -9.41 -6.60 0.08
CA ALA A 147 -10.55 -7.16 0.81
C ALA A 147 -11.08 -8.45 0.15
N ASN A 148 -10.24 -9.50 0.15
CA ASN A 148 -10.55 -10.83 -0.37
C ASN A 148 -9.89 -11.90 0.50
N ARG A 149 -10.36 -13.13 0.44
CA ARG A 149 -9.60 -14.28 0.94
C ARG A 149 -8.40 -14.55 0.05
N THR A 150 -7.31 -15.00 0.64
CA THR A 150 -6.07 -15.34 -0.10
C THR A 150 -6.37 -16.31 -1.23
N GLY A 151 -5.87 -15.98 -2.44
CA GLY A 151 -6.11 -16.79 -3.65
C GLY A 151 -7.40 -16.45 -4.42
N MET A 152 -8.24 -15.57 -3.89
CA MET A 152 -9.43 -15.05 -4.60
C MET A 152 -9.12 -13.69 -5.21
N ASP A 153 -9.92 -13.28 -6.20
CA ASP A 153 -9.83 -11.95 -6.80
C ASP A 153 -10.12 -10.85 -5.77
N ALA A 154 -9.46 -9.72 -5.91
CA ALA A 154 -9.67 -8.56 -5.05
C ALA A 154 -11.09 -8.00 -5.24
N ALA A 155 -11.74 -7.62 -4.14
CA ALA A 155 -13.08 -7.06 -4.19
C ALA A 155 -13.07 -5.66 -4.79
N THR A 156 -13.96 -5.41 -5.76
CA THR A 156 -14.21 -4.09 -6.35
C THR A 156 -15.48 -3.44 -5.81
N THR A 157 -16.22 -4.13 -4.93
CA THR A 157 -17.40 -3.60 -4.22
C THR A 157 -17.34 -4.06 -2.75
N ALA A 158 -18.00 -3.30 -1.87
CA ALA A 158 -18.13 -3.66 -0.45
C ALA A 158 -18.93 -4.96 -0.28
N ASP A 159 -19.95 -5.20 -1.10
CA ASP A 159 -20.72 -6.44 -1.09
C ASP A 159 -19.88 -7.67 -1.47
N ALA A 160 -19.00 -7.55 -2.48
CA ALA A 160 -18.07 -8.62 -2.84
C ALA A 160 -17.10 -8.93 -1.69
N ALA A 161 -16.58 -7.89 -1.03
CA ALA A 161 -15.74 -8.05 0.15
C ALA A 161 -16.50 -8.75 1.29
N ARG A 162 -17.74 -8.33 1.56
CA ARG A 162 -18.61 -8.92 2.59
C ARG A 162 -18.93 -10.40 2.31
N SER A 163 -19.18 -10.73 1.05
CA SER A 163 -19.44 -12.12 0.65
C SER A 163 -18.26 -13.06 0.92
N MET A 164 -17.02 -12.56 0.86
CA MET A 164 -15.80 -13.32 1.09
C MET A 164 -15.35 -13.32 2.56
N LEU A 165 -15.48 -12.20 3.27
CA LEU A 165 -14.90 -11.99 4.59
C LEU A 165 -15.93 -12.15 5.73
N GLY A 166 -17.22 -11.87 5.45
CA GLY A 166 -18.33 -12.10 6.37
C GLY A 166 -18.13 -11.43 7.73
N GLU A 167 -18.44 -12.15 8.79
CA GLU A 167 -18.35 -11.68 10.18
C GLU A 167 -16.90 -11.51 10.70
N SER A 168 -15.87 -11.86 9.90
CA SER A 168 -14.48 -11.58 10.24
C SER A 168 -14.14 -10.09 10.18
N VAL A 169 -15.05 -9.26 9.66
CA VAL A 169 -14.94 -7.81 9.53
C VAL A 169 -16.13 -7.17 10.24
N ALA A 170 -15.86 -6.25 11.15
CA ALA A 170 -16.90 -5.61 11.96
C ALA A 170 -17.63 -4.48 11.22
N LEU A 171 -16.98 -3.82 10.26
CA LEU A 171 -17.53 -2.68 9.55
C LEU A 171 -17.13 -2.70 8.06
N TYR A 172 -18.12 -2.45 7.19
CA TYR A 172 -17.93 -2.28 5.75
C TYR A 172 -18.34 -0.85 5.35
N LEU A 173 -17.42 -0.07 4.81
CA LEU A 173 -17.67 1.26 4.27
C LEU A 173 -17.87 1.14 2.75
N ASP A 174 -19.08 1.39 2.27
CA ASP A 174 -19.42 1.29 0.85
C ASP A 174 -19.42 2.66 0.17
N ALA A 175 -18.52 2.84 -0.77
CA ALA A 175 -18.46 4.03 -1.64
C ALA A 175 -18.76 3.65 -3.12
N GLY A 176 -19.52 2.59 -3.34
CA GLY A 176 -19.83 2.07 -4.66
C GLY A 176 -18.68 1.29 -5.31
N PRO A 177 -18.87 0.84 -6.55
CA PRO A 177 -17.90 0.01 -7.25
C PRO A 177 -16.62 0.77 -7.60
N ARG A 178 -15.48 0.08 -7.54
CA ARG A 178 -14.18 0.60 -8.01
C ARG A 178 -14.01 0.31 -9.49
N GLU A 179 -13.53 1.30 -10.23
CA GLU A 179 -13.31 1.18 -11.67
C GLU A 179 -12.10 0.27 -11.97
N SER A 180 -11.03 0.43 -11.19
CA SER A 180 -9.84 -0.39 -11.32
C SER A 180 -10.03 -1.77 -10.70
N ARG A 181 -9.47 -2.80 -11.36
CA ARG A 181 -9.31 -4.15 -10.82
C ARG A 181 -7.85 -4.44 -10.48
N ASP A 182 -6.95 -3.58 -10.92
CA ASP A 182 -5.53 -3.74 -10.71
C ASP A 182 -5.13 -3.24 -9.31
N PRO A 183 -4.35 -4.02 -8.56
CA PRO A 183 -3.81 -3.58 -7.29
C PRO A 183 -2.73 -2.51 -7.51
N SER A 184 -2.22 -1.91 -6.43
CA SER A 184 -1.08 -1.00 -6.50
C SER A 184 0.17 -1.69 -7.05
N THR A 185 0.99 -0.96 -7.82
CA THR A 185 2.35 -1.38 -8.13
C THR A 185 3.19 -1.30 -6.86
N ILE A 186 4.05 -2.30 -6.61
CA ILE A 186 4.93 -2.35 -5.45
C ILE A 186 6.38 -2.25 -5.93
N VAL A 187 7.11 -1.28 -5.41
CA VAL A 187 8.55 -1.10 -5.67
C VAL A 187 9.34 -1.37 -4.40
N ASP A 188 10.34 -2.23 -4.48
CA ASP A 188 11.32 -2.45 -3.41
C ASP A 188 12.46 -1.44 -3.56
N CYS A 189 12.49 -0.47 -2.64
CA CYS A 189 13.49 0.57 -2.55
C CYS A 189 14.60 0.24 -1.52
N THR A 190 14.63 -0.98 -1.00
CA THR A 190 15.66 -1.44 -0.05
C THR A 190 16.86 -2.09 -0.72
N VAL A 191 16.80 -2.29 -2.03
CA VAL A 191 17.84 -2.89 -2.89
C VAL A 191 18.30 -1.89 -3.95
N THR A 192 19.49 -2.09 -4.50
CA THR A 192 20.03 -1.26 -5.59
C THR A 192 20.47 -2.16 -6.74
N PRO A 193 19.97 -1.91 -7.98
CA PRO A 193 18.90 -0.98 -8.34
C PRO A 193 17.55 -1.31 -7.70
N PHE A 194 16.64 -0.31 -7.62
CA PHE A 194 15.27 -0.55 -7.17
C PHE A 194 14.57 -1.55 -8.09
N ARG A 195 13.58 -2.25 -7.55
CA ARG A 195 12.91 -3.34 -8.29
C ARG A 195 11.40 -3.31 -8.11
N VAL A 196 10.65 -3.53 -9.19
CA VAL A 196 9.23 -3.85 -9.10
C VAL A 196 9.08 -5.23 -8.45
N ALA A 197 8.54 -5.25 -7.25
CA ALA A 197 8.21 -6.48 -6.53
C ALA A 197 6.86 -7.06 -6.97
N ARG A 198 5.97 -6.21 -7.50
CA ARG A 198 4.69 -6.57 -8.11
C ARG A 198 4.25 -5.48 -9.07
N GLN A 199 4.00 -5.82 -10.32
CA GLN A 199 3.38 -4.92 -11.27
C GLN A 199 1.89 -4.76 -10.93
N GLY A 200 1.41 -3.51 -10.97
CA GLY A 200 0.02 -3.13 -10.76
C GLY A 200 -0.36 -1.95 -11.65
N SER A 201 -1.21 -1.04 -11.14
CA SER A 201 -1.80 0.05 -11.91
C SER A 201 -0.81 1.10 -12.41
N VAL A 202 0.33 1.35 -11.73
CA VAL A 202 1.33 2.30 -12.21
C VAL A 202 2.26 1.60 -13.20
N PRO A 203 2.33 2.05 -14.48
CA PRO A 203 3.17 1.42 -15.49
C PRO A 203 4.67 1.57 -15.19
N LEU A 204 5.47 0.56 -15.59
CA LEU A 204 6.91 0.58 -15.44
C LEU A 204 7.57 1.78 -16.12
N GLU A 205 7.06 2.18 -17.28
CA GLU A 205 7.58 3.34 -18.04
C GLU A 205 7.50 4.64 -17.24
N GLU A 206 6.40 4.84 -16.50
CA GLU A 206 6.23 6.03 -15.65
C GLU A 206 7.17 5.99 -14.44
N LEU A 207 7.41 4.81 -13.87
CA LEU A 207 8.37 4.64 -12.79
C LEU A 207 9.80 4.92 -13.27
N ARG A 208 10.18 4.42 -14.45
CA ARG A 208 11.49 4.65 -15.07
C ARG A 208 11.70 6.10 -15.51
N ALA A 209 10.65 6.86 -15.74
CA ALA A 209 10.77 8.30 -15.97
C ALA A 209 11.29 9.06 -14.72
N VAL A 210 11.11 8.49 -13.52
CA VAL A 210 11.61 9.03 -12.25
C VAL A 210 12.91 8.33 -11.81
N VAL A 211 12.97 7.00 -11.93
CA VAL A 211 14.12 6.16 -11.56
C VAL A 211 14.51 5.30 -12.78
N PRO A 212 15.41 5.80 -13.65
CA PRO A 212 15.73 5.15 -14.93
C PRO A 212 16.22 3.70 -14.81
N ASP A 213 16.97 3.40 -13.75
CA ASP A 213 17.58 2.07 -13.54
C ASP A 213 16.66 1.07 -12.84
N LEU A 214 15.38 1.44 -12.60
CA LEU A 214 14.42 0.59 -11.92
C LEU A 214 14.18 -0.69 -12.71
N LEU A 215 14.35 -1.85 -12.07
CA LEU A 215 14.17 -3.17 -12.66
C LEU A 215 12.69 -3.57 -12.69
N ALA A 216 12.26 -4.20 -13.78
CA ALA A 216 10.93 -4.82 -13.86
C ALA A 216 10.81 -6.01 -12.89
N GLU A 217 9.59 -6.49 -12.71
CA GLU A 217 9.34 -7.72 -11.96
C GLU A 217 10.05 -8.90 -12.66
N GLY A 218 10.93 -9.60 -11.91
CA GLY A 218 11.72 -10.72 -12.43
C GLY A 218 12.91 -10.35 -13.29
N GLU A 219 13.16 -9.07 -13.57
CA GLU A 219 14.33 -8.62 -14.30
C GLU A 219 15.59 -8.76 -13.45
N GLU A 220 16.65 -9.34 -14.03
CA GLU A 220 17.96 -9.46 -13.40
C GLU A 220 18.78 -8.19 -13.61
N PRO A 221 19.55 -7.74 -12.60
CA PRO A 221 20.45 -6.61 -12.79
C PRO A 221 21.51 -6.93 -13.86
N PRO A 222 21.90 -5.94 -14.68
CA PRO A 222 22.94 -6.16 -15.69
C PRO A 222 24.22 -6.67 -15.04
N VAL A 223 24.85 -7.67 -15.66
CA VAL A 223 26.12 -8.25 -15.18
C VAL A 223 27.19 -7.16 -15.16
N ALA A 224 28.10 -7.19 -14.18
CA ALA A 224 29.11 -6.13 -13.99
C ALA A 224 29.93 -5.78 -15.27
N ALA A 225 30.10 -6.73 -16.18
CA ALA A 225 30.74 -6.51 -17.48
C ALA A 225 29.94 -5.57 -18.41
N ASP A 226 28.60 -5.65 -18.36
CA ASP A 226 27.71 -4.83 -19.20
C ASP A 226 27.59 -3.39 -18.66
N ARG A 227 27.75 -3.20 -17.34
CA ARG A 227 27.81 -1.87 -16.71
C ARG A 227 29.04 -1.08 -17.15
N ILE A 228 30.21 -1.71 -17.19
CA ILE A 228 31.45 -1.07 -17.63
C ILE A 228 31.34 -0.66 -19.11
N ALA A 229 30.76 -1.53 -19.96
CA ALA A 229 30.54 -1.21 -21.37
C ALA A 229 29.52 -0.08 -21.58
N ALA A 230 28.50 0.05 -20.74
CA ALA A 230 27.50 1.11 -20.81
C ALA A 230 28.06 2.46 -20.30
N GLU A 231 28.87 2.46 -19.24
CA GLU A 231 29.57 3.64 -18.73
C GLU A 231 30.61 4.18 -19.73
N ASP A 232 31.37 3.28 -20.37
CA ASP A 232 32.33 3.63 -21.43
C ASP A 232 31.62 4.20 -22.68
N ALA A 233 30.46 3.64 -23.06
CA ALA A 233 29.65 4.14 -24.16
C ALA A 233 28.99 5.50 -23.87
N ALA A 234 28.61 5.77 -22.63
CA ALA A 234 28.06 7.05 -22.19
C ALA A 234 29.14 8.14 -22.13
N ALA A 235 30.36 7.77 -21.71
CA ALA A 235 31.53 8.68 -21.68
C ALA A 235 32.07 9.00 -23.08
N ALA A 236 31.82 8.14 -24.09
CA ALA A 236 32.26 8.31 -25.45
C ALA A 236 31.32 9.16 -26.35
N ARG A 237 30.20 9.70 -25.82
CA ARG A 237 29.37 10.63 -26.59
C ARG A 237 30.09 11.96 -26.73
N PRO A 238 30.42 12.40 -27.98
CA PRO A 238 31.02 13.70 -28.17
C PRO A 238 30.03 14.80 -27.75
N ALA A 239 30.53 15.78 -27.07
CA ALA A 239 29.82 17.04 -26.85
C ALA A 239 29.65 17.73 -28.24
N ASP A 240 28.58 17.45 -28.93
CA ASP A 240 28.15 18.20 -30.10
C ASP A 240 27.61 19.52 -29.57
N GLY A 241 28.27 20.61 -29.72
CA GLY A 241 28.69 21.29 -30.91
C GLY A 241 28.03 22.67 -30.79
N GLU A 242 28.73 23.63 -30.11
CA GLU A 242 28.47 25.04 -30.38
C GLU A 242 29.07 25.39 -31.75
N ALA A 243 28.24 25.79 -32.68
CA ALA A 243 28.53 26.63 -33.81
C ALA A 243 27.32 27.51 -34.16
#